data_8ee7b436b67e21634c16719c7cc7477c
#
_entry.id   8ee7b436b67e21634c16719c7cc7477c
#
_cell.length_a   1.000
_cell.length_b   1.000
_cell.length_c   1.000
_cell.angle_alpha   90.00
_cell.angle_beta   90.00
_cell.angle_gamma   90.00
#
_symmetry.space_group_name_H-M   'P 1'
#
loop_
_entity.id
_entity.type
_entity.pdbx_description
1 polymer ?
#
loop_
_entity_poly.entity_id
_entity_poly.type
_entity_poly.pdbx_seq_one_letter_code
_entity_poly.pdbx_strand_id
1 'polypeptide(L)'
;DASLYEELIENALTVIKNTSDLVPLRRLETKTIAYVKMGDDDGLPFLTELKKYGKIHEVKADKLDELLTQLQSYNTVIIGFHRSNDSPWKSYEFSDQELVWLYEIARTHTVILDVFVKPYALADLKTVENIESIIVSYQNSDIAQQKSAQLIFGAIPSKGNLPVSIGEFFKAGDGIQNNDLERLSYTIPERAGMSSKKLAKVDSVAQYAVDNKMTPGIQLLIARKGKVIYNKNFGKHTYDGNELVTSNDIYDVASLTKILATLPLLMELEEQGVVNLDDKLSKLLPEYRNSNKKNITIKQMLSHYARLIPWVPFYVATLDPVTKKPSAKYYRNVRSNKFNIEVVNNLYLRSDYQDSIQLQIKDSKLLSRLRYKYSDLPYYILKKYIETHYHKGLDELVQDHFYESLGANLTMYNPYHKMSGKDIVPTEI
;
A
#
# COMPACT_ATOMS: atom_id res chain seq x y z
N ASP A 1 26.20 -17.59 6.57
CA ASP A 1 25.12 -17.81 5.63
C ASP A 1 23.98 -16.83 5.95
N ALA A 2 23.73 -15.87 5.03
CA ALA A 2 22.71 -14.82 5.22
C ALA A 2 21.29 -15.38 5.39
N SER A 3 20.96 -16.48 4.70
CA SER A 3 19.66 -17.13 4.80
C SER A 3 19.40 -17.69 6.21
N LEU A 4 20.40 -18.34 6.78
CA LEU A 4 20.32 -18.87 8.14
C LEU A 4 20.24 -17.75 9.17
N TYR A 5 21.00 -16.67 8.97
CA TYR A 5 20.98 -15.53 9.89
C TYR A 5 19.59 -14.85 9.92
N GLU A 6 18.99 -14.59 8.74
CA GLU A 6 17.60 -14.09 8.69
C GLU A 6 16.62 -15.02 9.40
N GLU A 7 16.74 -16.33 9.19
CA GLU A 7 15.85 -17.32 9.80
C GLU A 7 16.01 -17.35 11.34
N LEU A 8 17.22 -17.27 11.84
CA LEU A 8 17.50 -17.21 13.29
C LEU A 8 16.89 -15.95 13.89
N ILE A 9 17.06 -14.79 13.26
CA ILE A 9 16.45 -13.54 13.74
C ILE A 9 14.94 -13.64 13.74
N GLU A 10 14.30 -14.07 12.64
CA GLU A 10 12.84 -14.20 12.55
C GLU A 10 12.27 -15.10 13.66
N ASN A 11 12.94 -16.21 13.96
CA ASN A 11 12.49 -17.14 15.01
C ASN A 11 12.84 -16.67 16.42
N ALA A 12 13.78 -15.73 16.57
CA ALA A 12 14.16 -15.19 17.87
C ALA A 12 13.27 -14.01 18.31
N LEU A 13 12.71 -13.23 17.38
CA LEU A 13 11.83 -12.10 17.72
C LEU A 13 10.71 -12.53 18.63
N THR A 14 10.58 -11.87 19.78
CA THR A 14 9.69 -12.31 20.85
C THR A 14 8.70 -11.21 21.23
N VAL A 15 7.42 -11.47 21.09
CA VAL A 15 6.35 -10.63 21.63
C VAL A 15 6.08 -11.09 23.06
N ILE A 16 6.38 -10.27 24.06
CA ILE A 16 6.23 -10.63 25.47
C ILE A 16 4.99 -10.03 26.14
N LYS A 17 4.42 -9.00 25.53
CA LYS A 17 3.14 -8.40 25.91
C LYS A 17 2.40 -8.01 24.65
N ASN A 18 1.08 -8.24 24.61
CA ASN A 18 0.23 -7.89 23.47
C ASN A 18 -1.23 -7.78 23.91
N THR A 19 -1.56 -6.66 24.52
CA THR A 19 -2.90 -6.37 25.00
C THR A 19 -3.87 -6.22 23.81
N SER A 20 -5.03 -6.87 23.88
CA SER A 20 -6.08 -6.81 22.85
C SER A 20 -5.61 -7.20 21.44
N ASP A 21 -4.63 -8.09 21.32
CA ASP A 21 -4.07 -8.55 20.06
C ASP A 21 -3.66 -7.40 19.12
N LEU A 22 -3.05 -6.35 19.69
CA LEU A 22 -2.63 -5.16 18.94
C LEU A 22 -1.65 -5.48 17.81
N VAL A 23 -0.69 -6.38 18.08
CA VAL A 23 0.28 -6.87 17.12
C VAL A 23 -0.11 -8.29 16.70
N PRO A 24 -0.24 -8.57 15.40
CA PRO A 24 0.04 -7.70 14.26
C PRO A 24 -1.04 -6.64 14.04
N LEU A 25 -0.60 -5.44 13.61
CA LEU A 25 -1.48 -4.31 13.34
C LEU A 25 -2.48 -4.63 12.25
N ARG A 26 -3.77 -4.54 12.60
CA ARG A 26 -4.92 -4.73 11.70
C ARG A 26 -5.64 -3.40 11.51
N ARG A 27 -6.53 -3.33 10.52
CA ARG A 27 -7.40 -2.17 10.29
C ARG A 27 -6.60 -0.87 10.21
N LEU A 28 -5.66 -0.83 9.26
CA LEU A 28 -4.74 0.31 9.09
C LEU A 28 -5.48 1.62 8.80
N GLU A 29 -6.69 1.53 8.24
CA GLU A 29 -7.58 2.66 8.00
C GLU A 29 -8.00 3.40 9.29
N THR A 30 -7.93 2.73 10.43
CA THR A 30 -8.24 3.33 11.74
C THR A 30 -7.01 3.85 12.48
N LYS A 31 -5.82 3.70 11.90
CA LYS A 31 -4.54 3.97 12.55
C LYS A 31 -3.89 5.24 12.01
N THR A 32 -3.54 6.13 12.90
CA THR A 32 -2.60 7.22 12.65
C THR A 32 -1.34 6.91 13.45
N ILE A 33 -0.25 6.56 12.73
CA ILE A 33 0.93 5.95 13.36
C ILE A 33 2.10 6.92 13.35
N ALA A 34 2.64 7.19 14.55
CA ALA A 34 3.92 7.85 14.75
C ALA A 34 5.01 6.82 15.08
N TYR A 35 6.23 7.11 14.66
CA TYR A 35 7.43 6.43 15.13
C TYR A 35 8.26 7.39 15.96
N VAL A 36 8.65 6.96 17.15
CA VAL A 36 9.54 7.69 18.05
C VAL A 36 10.78 6.82 18.28
N LYS A 37 11.95 7.35 17.90
CA LYS A 37 13.23 6.72 18.15
C LYS A 37 13.73 7.09 19.54
N MET A 38 14.08 6.11 20.34
CA MET A 38 14.84 6.23 21.58
C MET A 38 16.18 5.49 21.46
N GLY A 39 17.10 5.81 22.34
CA GLY A 39 18.46 5.24 22.31
C GLY A 39 19.44 6.07 21.50
N ASP A 40 20.69 5.59 21.47
CA ASP A 40 21.86 6.29 20.94
C ASP A 40 22.31 5.82 19.57
N ASP A 41 21.59 4.88 18.96
CA ASP A 41 21.91 4.31 17.65
C ASP A 41 20.83 4.59 16.61
N ASP A 42 21.15 4.26 15.36
CA ASP A 42 20.28 4.52 14.20
C ASP A 42 19.11 3.52 14.13
N GLY A 43 17.91 4.05 13.95
CA GLY A 43 16.67 3.28 13.72
C GLY A 43 16.18 3.39 12.27
N LEU A 44 17.04 3.81 11.33
CA LEU A 44 16.65 4.04 9.94
C LEU A 44 16.19 2.77 9.20
N PRO A 45 16.85 1.59 9.36
CA PRO A 45 16.36 0.34 8.77
C PRO A 45 14.95 -0.03 9.26
N PHE A 46 14.66 0.20 10.54
CA PHE A 46 13.34 -0.05 11.13
C PHE A 46 12.27 0.87 10.53
N LEU A 47 12.50 2.17 10.56
CA LEU A 47 11.58 3.17 9.99
C LEU A 47 11.34 2.95 8.50
N THR A 48 12.41 2.64 7.76
CA THR A 48 12.32 2.36 6.31
C THR A 48 11.45 1.14 6.03
N GLU A 49 11.58 0.10 6.83
CA GLU A 49 10.77 -1.11 6.69
C GLU A 49 9.32 -0.89 7.12
N LEU A 50 9.07 -0.19 8.25
CA LEU A 50 7.71 0.18 8.69
C LEU A 50 6.94 0.93 7.60
N LYS A 51 7.59 1.87 6.90
CA LYS A 51 6.99 2.67 5.82
C LYS A 51 6.54 1.86 4.60
N LYS A 52 7.01 0.62 4.44
CA LYS A 52 6.54 -0.27 3.38
C LYS A 52 5.13 -0.80 3.63
N TYR A 53 4.66 -0.77 4.86
CA TYR A 53 3.37 -1.34 5.27
C TYR A 53 2.29 -0.31 5.59
N GLY A 54 2.66 0.93 5.82
CA GLY A 54 1.69 1.95 6.19
C GLY A 54 2.28 3.37 6.16
N LYS A 55 1.40 4.35 6.38
CA LYS A 55 1.81 5.74 6.50
C LYS A 55 2.38 6.00 7.90
N ILE A 56 3.70 5.99 8.01
CA ILE A 56 4.42 6.18 9.27
C ILE A 56 5.11 7.53 9.28
N HIS A 57 4.88 8.32 10.32
CA HIS A 57 5.52 9.61 10.52
C HIS A 57 6.55 9.51 11.64
N GLU A 58 7.81 9.81 11.34
CA GLU A 58 8.82 9.97 12.37
C GLU A 58 8.57 11.28 13.10
N VAL A 59 8.47 11.21 14.43
CA VAL A 59 8.30 12.38 15.31
C VAL A 59 9.53 12.51 16.18
N LYS A 60 10.16 13.69 16.14
CA LYS A 60 11.35 14.05 16.91
C LYS A 60 11.13 15.36 17.62
N ALA A 61 11.60 15.45 18.84
CA ALA A 61 11.65 16.71 19.59
C ALA A 61 12.81 16.65 20.61
N ASP A 62 13.28 17.81 21.01
CA ASP A 62 14.30 17.91 22.04
C ASP A 62 13.70 17.97 23.46
N LYS A 63 12.39 18.27 23.54
CA LYS A 63 11.65 18.37 24.80
C LYS A 63 10.39 17.50 24.78
N LEU A 64 10.04 16.98 25.95
CA LEU A 64 8.87 16.13 26.11
C LEU A 64 7.56 16.83 25.71
N ASP A 65 7.35 18.07 26.15
CA ASP A 65 6.11 18.81 25.85
C ASP A 65 5.92 19.04 24.34
N GLU A 66 7.01 19.29 23.61
CA GLU A 66 7.00 19.41 22.15
C GLU A 66 6.65 18.07 21.50
N LEU A 67 7.27 16.97 21.99
CA LEU A 67 6.98 15.62 21.50
C LEU A 67 5.52 15.26 21.70
N LEU A 68 4.99 15.44 22.91
CA LEU A 68 3.59 15.13 23.24
C LEU A 68 2.62 16.00 22.41
N THR A 69 2.95 17.25 22.17
CA THR A 69 2.16 18.15 21.30
C THR A 69 2.11 17.64 19.86
N GLN A 70 3.25 17.21 19.29
CA GLN A 70 3.30 16.65 17.95
C GLN A 70 2.55 15.31 17.86
N LEU A 71 2.58 14.50 18.92
CA LEU A 71 1.93 13.19 18.96
C LEU A 71 0.39 13.27 19.04
N GLN A 72 -0.21 14.39 19.40
CA GLN A 72 -1.67 14.54 19.51
C GLN A 72 -2.46 14.12 18.25
N SER A 73 -1.83 14.17 17.08
CA SER A 73 -2.44 13.78 15.80
C SER A 73 -2.41 12.27 15.54
N TYR A 74 -1.82 11.48 16.44
CA TYR A 74 -1.63 10.05 16.27
C TYR A 74 -2.34 9.27 17.37
N ASN A 75 -2.89 8.11 17.03
CA ASN A 75 -3.51 7.22 18.01
C ASN A 75 -2.63 6.03 18.37
N THR A 76 -1.59 5.77 17.60
CA THR A 76 -0.67 4.66 17.82
C THR A 76 0.77 5.17 17.69
N VAL A 77 1.61 4.84 18.66
CA VAL A 77 3.02 5.21 18.67
C VAL A 77 3.87 3.95 18.74
N ILE A 78 4.70 3.76 17.72
CA ILE A 78 5.74 2.73 17.73
C ILE A 78 7.01 3.36 18.28
N ILE A 79 7.51 2.85 19.39
CA ILE A 79 8.77 3.29 20.01
C ILE A 79 9.83 2.24 19.71
N GLY A 80 10.86 2.60 18.97
CA GLY A 80 12.04 1.79 18.74
C GLY A 80 13.15 2.20 19.72
N PHE A 81 13.54 1.32 20.64
CA PHE A 81 14.65 1.54 21.54
C PHE A 81 15.92 0.91 20.95
N HIS A 82 16.79 1.75 20.39
CA HIS A 82 17.97 1.36 19.63
C HIS A 82 19.25 1.65 20.39
N ARG A 83 19.99 0.60 20.72
CA ARG A 83 21.32 0.69 21.33
C ARG A 83 22.34 -0.04 20.46
N SER A 84 23.50 0.57 20.27
CA SER A 84 24.57 -0.03 19.49
C SER A 84 25.09 -1.31 20.12
N ASN A 85 25.34 -2.31 19.29
CA ASN A 85 25.99 -3.57 19.67
C ASN A 85 27.53 -3.56 19.43
N ASP A 86 28.11 -2.41 19.08
CA ASP A 86 29.54 -2.30 18.68
C ASP A 86 30.49 -2.65 19.81
N SER A 87 30.05 -2.52 21.05
CA SER A 87 30.88 -2.84 22.22
C SER A 87 30.05 -3.48 23.33
N PRO A 88 30.54 -4.57 23.95
CA PRO A 88 29.88 -5.18 25.10
C PRO A 88 29.87 -4.28 26.35
N TRP A 89 30.63 -3.21 26.33
CA TRP A 89 30.74 -2.24 27.42
C TRP A 89 29.75 -1.05 27.28
N LYS A 90 29.08 -0.89 26.17
CA LYS A 90 28.01 0.13 26.02
C LYS A 90 26.81 -0.22 26.90
N SER A 91 26.24 0.79 27.52
CA SER A 91 24.98 0.64 28.28
C SER A 91 23.88 0.13 27.37
N TYR A 92 23.13 -0.84 27.86
CA TYR A 92 21.91 -1.34 27.26
C TYR A 92 20.66 -0.78 27.95
N GLU A 93 20.83 -0.01 29.02
CA GLU A 93 19.79 0.48 29.90
C GLU A 93 19.08 1.69 29.31
N PHE A 94 17.84 1.90 29.72
CA PHE A 94 17.14 3.17 29.48
C PHE A 94 17.75 4.25 30.36
N SER A 95 17.88 5.46 29.83
CA SER A 95 18.13 6.63 30.68
C SER A 95 16.86 7.04 31.43
N ASP A 96 17.01 7.76 32.53
CA ASP A 96 15.86 8.32 33.29
C ASP A 96 14.95 9.16 32.39
N GLN A 97 15.51 9.93 31.47
CA GLN A 97 14.78 10.73 30.51
C GLN A 97 13.95 9.86 29.55
N GLU A 98 14.52 8.79 29.00
CA GLU A 98 13.84 7.87 28.10
C GLU A 98 12.70 7.14 28.80
N LEU A 99 12.87 6.76 30.06
CA LEU A 99 11.81 6.17 30.89
C LEU A 99 10.66 7.14 31.11
N VAL A 100 10.95 8.39 31.46
CA VAL A 100 9.92 9.42 31.64
C VAL A 100 9.16 9.64 30.33
N TRP A 101 9.85 9.74 29.22
CA TRP A 101 9.21 9.93 27.91
C TRP A 101 8.34 8.72 27.53
N LEU A 102 8.84 7.51 27.70
CA LEU A 102 8.07 6.29 27.44
C LEU A 102 6.76 6.27 28.24
N TYR A 103 6.80 6.56 29.54
CA TYR A 103 5.60 6.54 30.38
C TYR A 103 4.61 7.65 30.05
N GLU A 104 5.08 8.85 29.75
CA GLU A 104 4.19 9.97 29.38
C GLU A 104 3.52 9.72 28.02
N ILE A 105 4.23 9.15 27.04
CA ILE A 105 3.63 8.73 25.76
C ILE A 105 2.61 7.62 26.00
N ALA A 106 2.96 6.59 26.79
CA ALA A 106 2.09 5.44 27.05
C ALA A 106 0.82 5.80 27.84
N ARG A 107 0.85 6.89 28.60
CA ARG A 107 -0.33 7.38 29.35
C ARG A 107 -1.43 7.91 28.43
N THR A 108 -1.10 8.35 27.24
CA THR A 108 -2.02 9.08 26.34
C THR A 108 -2.19 8.44 24.97
N HIS A 109 -1.36 7.47 24.60
CA HIS A 109 -1.35 6.82 23.28
C HIS A 109 -1.26 5.30 23.43
N THR A 110 -1.78 4.59 22.44
CA THR A 110 -1.51 3.15 22.26
C THR A 110 -0.06 2.95 21.86
N VAL A 111 0.75 2.28 22.71
CA VAL A 111 2.19 2.15 22.51
C VAL A 111 2.59 0.72 22.16
N ILE A 112 3.40 0.58 21.10
CA ILE A 112 4.18 -0.61 20.80
C ILE A 112 5.64 -0.27 21.08
N LEU A 113 6.24 -0.90 22.09
CA LEU A 113 7.66 -0.76 22.41
C LEU A 113 8.44 -1.92 21.80
N ASP A 114 9.42 -1.60 20.98
CA ASP A 114 10.35 -2.59 20.39
C ASP A 114 11.78 -2.34 20.88
N VAL A 115 12.40 -3.38 21.45
CA VAL A 115 13.68 -3.27 22.15
C VAL A 115 14.79 -3.96 21.33
N PHE A 116 15.64 -3.15 20.69
CA PHE A 116 16.76 -3.59 19.85
C PHE A 116 18.06 -3.69 20.65
N VAL A 117 17.98 -4.32 21.81
CA VAL A 117 19.12 -4.53 22.70
C VAL A 117 18.85 -5.77 23.59
N LYS A 118 19.80 -6.11 24.44
CA LYS A 118 19.65 -7.20 25.41
C LYS A 118 18.34 -7.05 26.20
N PRO A 119 17.57 -8.13 26.42
CA PRO A 119 16.27 -8.08 27.09
C PRO A 119 16.33 -7.51 28.51
N TYR A 120 17.49 -7.54 29.16
CA TYR A 120 17.69 -6.97 30.48
C TYR A 120 17.44 -5.45 30.57
N ALA A 121 17.43 -4.72 29.46
CA ALA A 121 16.99 -3.32 29.44
C ALA A 121 15.57 -3.12 30.02
N LEU A 122 14.70 -4.11 29.85
CA LEU A 122 13.34 -4.06 30.36
C LEU A 122 13.26 -4.21 31.89
N ALA A 123 14.35 -4.58 32.58
CA ALA A 123 14.38 -4.62 34.04
C ALA A 123 14.29 -3.23 34.69
N ASP A 124 14.60 -2.16 33.94
CA ASP A 124 14.49 -0.78 34.39
C ASP A 124 13.04 -0.27 34.44
N LEU A 125 12.13 -0.99 33.78
CA LEU A 125 10.71 -0.61 33.78
C LEU A 125 10.09 -0.81 35.16
N LYS A 126 9.50 0.26 35.69
CA LYS A 126 8.74 0.23 36.96
C LYS A 126 7.34 -0.33 36.79
N THR A 127 6.78 -0.21 35.62
CA THR A 127 5.48 -0.74 35.22
C THR A 127 5.42 -0.95 33.71
N VAL A 128 4.63 -1.90 33.28
CA VAL A 128 4.33 -2.16 31.87
C VAL A 128 2.86 -1.98 31.54
N GLU A 129 2.06 -1.49 32.49
CA GLU A 129 0.60 -1.50 32.43
C GLU A 129 0.05 -0.76 31.19
N ASN A 130 0.56 0.44 30.93
CA ASN A 130 0.09 1.31 29.82
C ASN A 130 0.83 1.08 28.51
N ILE A 131 1.70 0.10 28.42
CA ILE A 131 2.38 -0.27 27.15
C ILE A 131 1.60 -1.46 26.58
N GLU A 132 0.90 -1.28 25.47
CA GLU A 132 0.00 -2.32 24.95
C GLU A 132 0.74 -3.51 24.35
N SER A 133 1.86 -3.26 23.68
CA SER A 133 2.70 -4.35 23.15
C SER A 133 4.18 -4.10 23.41
N ILE A 134 4.90 -5.15 23.79
CA ILE A 134 6.35 -5.14 23.98
C ILE A 134 6.95 -6.25 23.15
N ILE A 135 7.93 -5.89 22.34
CA ILE A 135 8.68 -6.78 21.46
C ILE A 135 10.15 -6.74 21.88
N VAL A 136 10.79 -7.89 21.94
CA VAL A 136 12.23 -8.02 22.16
C VAL A 136 12.87 -8.50 20.88
N SER A 137 13.67 -7.64 20.27
CA SER A 137 14.37 -7.88 19.00
C SER A 137 15.86 -8.21 19.21
N TYR A 138 16.34 -8.17 20.45
CA TYR A 138 17.66 -8.61 20.96
C TYR A 138 18.88 -7.87 20.40
N GLN A 139 18.83 -7.44 19.13
CA GLN A 139 19.97 -6.84 18.42
C GLN A 139 19.51 -5.63 17.62
N ASN A 140 20.42 -4.64 17.49
CA ASN A 140 20.17 -3.46 16.65
C ASN A 140 20.77 -3.62 15.23
N SER A 141 20.82 -4.85 14.71
CA SER A 141 21.25 -5.09 13.33
C SER A 141 20.14 -4.72 12.34
N ASP A 142 20.50 -4.31 11.13
CA ASP A 142 19.55 -3.97 10.06
C ASP A 142 18.49 -5.07 9.86
N ILE A 143 18.92 -6.33 9.88
CA ILE A 143 18.04 -7.49 9.72
C ILE A 143 17.06 -7.60 10.88
N ALA A 144 17.49 -7.42 12.12
CA ALA A 144 16.60 -7.47 13.30
C ALA A 144 15.56 -6.35 13.21
N GLN A 145 15.98 -5.13 12.88
CA GLN A 145 15.11 -3.97 12.69
C GLN A 145 14.07 -4.22 11.57
N GLN A 146 14.50 -4.70 10.41
CA GLN A 146 13.62 -5.01 9.29
C GLN A 146 12.61 -6.12 9.65
N LYS A 147 13.09 -7.21 10.27
CA LYS A 147 12.20 -8.34 10.62
C LYS A 147 11.20 -7.98 11.71
N SER A 148 11.59 -7.16 12.68
CA SER A 148 10.63 -6.71 13.69
C SER A 148 9.56 -5.79 13.12
N ALA A 149 9.89 -4.90 12.19
CA ALA A 149 8.90 -4.13 11.47
C ALA A 149 7.90 -5.02 10.69
N GLN A 150 8.40 -6.09 10.05
CA GLN A 150 7.56 -7.09 9.36
C GLN A 150 6.64 -7.84 10.34
N LEU A 151 7.13 -8.15 11.53
CA LEU A 151 6.33 -8.78 12.60
C LEU A 151 5.21 -7.85 13.07
N ILE A 152 5.50 -6.58 13.34
CA ILE A 152 4.49 -5.59 13.78
C ILE A 152 3.33 -5.51 12.79
N PHE A 153 3.63 -5.60 11.50
CA PHE A 153 2.61 -5.56 10.45
C PHE A 153 2.07 -6.93 10.01
N GLY A 154 2.53 -8.02 10.63
CA GLY A 154 2.04 -9.37 10.32
C GLY A 154 2.46 -9.91 8.96
N ALA A 155 3.61 -9.47 8.46
CA ALA A 155 4.23 -10.08 7.27
C ALA A 155 5.04 -11.34 7.66
N ILE A 156 5.39 -11.47 8.93
CA ILE A 156 5.94 -12.68 9.54
C ILE A 156 5.26 -12.96 10.88
N PRO A 157 5.15 -14.22 11.31
CA PRO A 157 4.57 -14.59 12.60
C PRO A 157 5.56 -14.34 13.75
N SER A 158 5.03 -14.20 14.98
CA SER A 158 5.82 -14.27 16.21
C SER A 158 5.97 -15.71 16.70
N LYS A 159 7.20 -16.15 16.95
CA LYS A 159 7.51 -17.53 17.38
C LYS A 159 8.46 -17.59 18.57
N GLY A 160 9.15 -16.49 18.88
CA GLY A 160 10.20 -16.46 19.89
C GLY A 160 9.66 -16.60 21.31
N ASN A 161 10.51 -17.08 22.19
CA ASN A 161 10.29 -17.09 23.63
C ASN A 161 11.52 -16.51 24.32
N LEU A 162 11.31 -15.83 25.46
CA LEU A 162 12.40 -15.25 26.25
C LEU A 162 13.37 -16.34 26.71
N PRO A 163 14.67 -16.19 26.46
CA PRO A 163 15.68 -17.12 26.94
C PRO A 163 16.01 -16.91 28.42
N VAL A 164 15.60 -15.79 29.01
CA VAL A 164 15.94 -15.37 30.37
C VAL A 164 14.74 -14.70 31.05
N SER A 165 14.67 -14.72 32.37
CA SER A 165 13.71 -13.92 33.13
C SER A 165 14.20 -12.47 33.26
N ILE A 166 13.26 -11.52 33.28
CA ILE A 166 13.51 -10.07 33.32
C ILE A 166 12.72 -9.48 34.48
N GLY A 167 13.42 -9.10 35.54
CA GLY A 167 12.78 -8.54 36.73
C GLY A 167 11.64 -9.41 37.26
N GLU A 168 10.56 -8.76 37.67
CA GLU A 168 9.34 -9.42 38.19
C GLU A 168 8.27 -9.61 37.10
N PHE A 169 8.41 -8.96 35.94
CA PHE A 169 7.35 -8.90 34.93
C PHE A 169 7.35 -10.07 33.95
N PHE A 170 8.54 -10.59 33.59
CA PHE A 170 8.67 -11.57 32.52
C PHE A 170 9.57 -12.73 32.92
N LYS A 171 9.17 -13.94 32.56
CA LYS A 171 9.87 -15.18 32.90
C LYS A 171 10.52 -15.79 31.66
N ALA A 172 11.60 -16.53 31.87
CA ALA A 172 12.16 -17.38 30.83
C ALA A 172 11.07 -18.31 30.28
N GLY A 173 10.95 -18.37 28.95
CA GLY A 173 9.90 -19.11 28.26
C GLY A 173 8.67 -18.26 27.87
N ASP A 174 8.49 -17.06 28.40
CA ASP A 174 7.41 -16.18 27.98
C ASP A 174 7.56 -15.80 26.52
N GLY A 175 6.45 -15.84 25.79
CA GLY A 175 6.37 -15.45 24.38
C GLY A 175 4.95 -15.65 23.85
N ILE A 176 4.44 -14.65 23.16
CA ILE A 176 3.10 -14.68 22.56
C ILE A 176 3.25 -15.08 21.09
N GLN A 177 2.65 -16.20 20.73
CA GLN A 177 2.66 -16.74 19.37
C GLN A 177 1.53 -16.08 18.58
N ASN A 178 1.86 -15.43 17.47
CA ASN A 178 0.90 -14.84 16.55
C ASN A 178 1.06 -15.42 15.14
N ASN A 179 -0.05 -15.60 14.44
CA ASN A 179 -0.01 -15.87 13.01
C ASN A 179 0.29 -14.58 12.22
N ASP A 180 0.86 -14.74 11.04
CA ASP A 180 0.96 -13.64 10.10
C ASP A 180 -0.42 -13.27 9.51
N LEU A 181 -0.46 -12.14 8.81
CA LEU A 181 -1.64 -11.63 8.10
C LEU A 181 -1.52 -11.87 6.58
N GLU A 182 -0.63 -12.76 6.16
CA GLU A 182 -0.32 -13.03 4.75
C GLU A 182 0.12 -11.77 3.95
N ARG A 183 0.57 -10.72 4.64
CA ARG A 183 1.19 -9.56 3.99
C ARG A 183 2.54 -9.96 3.40
N LEU A 184 2.92 -9.30 2.31
CA LEU A 184 4.22 -9.57 1.68
C LEU A 184 5.36 -9.31 2.67
N SER A 185 6.19 -10.32 2.94
CA SER A 185 7.43 -10.13 3.67
C SER A 185 8.59 -9.80 2.72
N TYR A 186 9.68 -9.27 3.23
CA TYR A 186 10.90 -8.98 2.48
C TYR A 186 12.02 -9.92 2.93
N THR A 187 12.72 -10.54 1.98
CA THR A 187 13.78 -11.51 2.26
C THR A 187 14.75 -11.63 1.09
N ILE A 188 15.85 -12.32 1.30
CA ILE A 188 16.78 -12.66 0.22
C ILE A 188 16.19 -13.75 -0.71
N PRO A 189 16.57 -13.77 -1.99
CA PRO A 189 16.04 -14.70 -2.99
C PRO A 189 16.14 -16.18 -2.61
N GLU A 190 17.21 -16.57 -1.94
CA GLU A 190 17.50 -17.95 -1.54
C GLU A 190 16.41 -18.51 -0.63
N ARG A 191 15.83 -17.72 0.26
CA ARG A 191 14.72 -18.12 1.15
C ARG A 191 13.38 -18.33 0.45
N ALA A 192 13.26 -17.84 -0.78
CA ALA A 192 12.11 -18.13 -1.64
C ALA A 192 12.43 -19.21 -2.71
N GLY A 193 13.58 -19.87 -2.62
CA GLY A 193 14.04 -20.88 -3.58
C GLY A 193 14.44 -20.27 -4.92
N MET A 194 14.96 -19.04 -4.91
CA MET A 194 15.53 -18.36 -6.06
C MET A 194 17.02 -18.10 -5.81
N SER A 195 17.75 -17.70 -6.83
CA SER A 195 19.18 -17.42 -6.74
C SER A 195 19.44 -15.94 -6.97
N SER A 196 20.03 -15.26 -5.99
CA SER A 196 20.44 -13.85 -6.11
C SER A 196 21.39 -13.65 -7.30
N LYS A 197 22.32 -14.60 -7.54
CA LYS A 197 23.23 -14.58 -8.70
C LYS A 197 22.47 -14.63 -10.04
N LYS A 198 21.38 -15.42 -10.12
CA LYS A 198 20.55 -15.47 -11.33
C LYS A 198 19.69 -14.21 -11.48
N LEU A 199 19.16 -13.68 -10.39
CA LEU A 199 18.37 -12.45 -10.37
C LEU A 199 19.20 -11.21 -10.74
N ALA A 200 20.52 -11.22 -10.52
CA ALA A 200 21.40 -10.14 -10.97
C ALA A 200 21.34 -9.90 -12.50
N LYS A 201 20.89 -10.91 -13.30
CA LYS A 201 20.64 -10.70 -14.73
C LYS A 201 19.50 -9.72 -15.00
N VAL A 202 18.57 -9.58 -14.07
CA VAL A 202 17.47 -8.60 -14.16
C VAL A 202 18.03 -7.18 -14.14
N ASP A 203 19.06 -6.92 -13.32
CA ASP A 203 19.77 -5.64 -13.30
C ASP A 203 20.32 -5.29 -14.70
N SER A 204 20.96 -6.27 -15.34
CA SER A 204 21.55 -6.08 -16.66
C SER A 204 20.50 -5.80 -17.75
N VAL A 205 19.33 -6.47 -17.67
CA VAL A 205 18.23 -6.27 -18.62
C VAL A 205 17.57 -4.89 -18.41
N ALA A 206 17.31 -4.53 -17.16
CA ALA A 206 16.71 -3.24 -16.82
C ALA A 206 17.64 -2.09 -17.20
N GLN A 207 18.92 -2.20 -16.86
CA GLN A 207 19.90 -1.19 -17.23
C GLN A 207 20.07 -1.07 -18.76
N TYR A 208 20.09 -2.21 -19.47
CA TYR A 208 20.13 -2.21 -20.93
C TYR A 208 18.94 -1.46 -21.55
N ALA A 209 17.74 -1.64 -21.00
CA ALA A 209 16.55 -0.94 -21.50
C ALA A 209 16.65 0.59 -21.31
N VAL A 210 17.18 1.03 -20.17
CA VAL A 210 17.42 2.46 -19.89
C VAL A 210 18.51 3.03 -20.78
N ASP A 211 19.66 2.35 -20.90
CA ASP A 211 20.82 2.80 -21.67
C ASP A 211 20.51 2.89 -23.18
N ASN A 212 19.65 2.01 -23.68
CA ASN A 212 19.22 2.01 -25.08
C ASN A 212 17.94 2.82 -25.33
N LYS A 213 17.53 3.65 -24.36
CA LYS A 213 16.37 4.53 -24.49
C LYS A 213 15.05 3.79 -24.86
N MET A 214 14.86 2.57 -24.35
CA MET A 214 13.61 1.83 -24.50
C MET A 214 12.56 2.35 -23.49
N THR A 215 13.00 2.86 -22.36
CA THR A 215 12.24 3.57 -21.34
C THR A 215 13.19 4.50 -20.56
N PRO A 216 12.72 5.65 -20.07
CA PRO A 216 13.59 6.55 -19.28
C PRO A 216 13.92 6.00 -17.91
N GLY A 217 13.01 5.23 -17.29
CA GLY A 217 13.21 4.64 -15.99
C GLY A 217 12.29 3.46 -15.70
N ILE A 218 12.60 2.71 -14.65
CA ILE A 218 11.90 1.47 -14.29
C ILE A 218 11.84 1.35 -12.75
N GLN A 219 10.67 1.06 -12.20
CA GLN A 219 10.51 0.44 -10.89
C GLN A 219 10.26 -1.06 -11.07
N LEU A 220 11.04 -1.90 -10.41
CA LEU A 220 10.92 -3.34 -10.57
C LEU A 220 10.85 -4.07 -9.24
N LEU A 221 9.75 -4.80 -9.02
CA LEU A 221 9.52 -5.63 -7.85
C LEU A 221 9.23 -7.07 -8.28
N ILE A 222 9.89 -8.03 -7.61
CA ILE A 222 9.62 -9.46 -7.81
C ILE A 222 9.28 -10.08 -6.46
N ALA A 223 8.13 -10.72 -6.39
CA ALA A 223 7.70 -11.50 -5.23
C ALA A 223 7.50 -12.97 -5.59
N ARG A 224 7.80 -13.86 -4.65
CA ARG A 224 7.55 -15.29 -4.77
C ARG A 224 7.15 -15.89 -3.42
N LYS A 225 6.11 -16.70 -3.40
CA LYS A 225 5.60 -17.35 -2.18
C LYS A 225 5.32 -16.34 -1.06
N GLY A 226 4.66 -15.22 -1.37
CA GLY A 226 4.37 -14.15 -0.41
C GLY A 226 5.57 -13.32 0.05
N LYS A 227 6.75 -13.46 -0.61
CA LYS A 227 7.99 -12.79 -0.21
C LYS A 227 8.53 -11.93 -1.33
N VAL A 228 8.75 -10.65 -1.07
CA VAL A 228 9.50 -9.75 -1.97
C VAL A 228 10.98 -10.10 -1.87
N ILE A 229 11.55 -10.49 -3.00
CA ILE A 229 12.92 -10.96 -3.11
C ILE A 229 13.79 -10.06 -3.99
N TYR A 230 13.17 -9.07 -4.61
CA TYR A 230 13.84 -8.11 -5.45
C TYR A 230 12.98 -6.84 -5.51
N ASN A 231 13.58 -5.70 -5.24
CA ASN A 231 12.94 -4.39 -5.37
C ASN A 231 14.01 -3.36 -5.69
N LYS A 232 14.06 -2.89 -6.93
CA LYS A 232 15.07 -1.94 -7.42
C LYS A 232 14.48 -0.94 -8.41
N ASN A 233 15.15 0.21 -8.48
CA ASN A 233 14.79 1.31 -9.36
C ASN A 233 15.96 1.58 -10.31
N PHE A 234 15.65 2.00 -11.54
CA PHE A 234 16.63 2.28 -12.60
C PHE A 234 16.24 3.54 -13.35
N GLY A 235 17.23 4.31 -13.79
CA GLY A 235 17.01 5.46 -14.66
C GLY A 235 16.35 6.65 -14.01
N LYS A 236 15.62 7.41 -14.79
CA LYS A 236 15.04 8.71 -14.48
C LYS A 236 13.56 8.77 -14.87
N HIS A 237 12.85 9.81 -14.42
CA HIS A 237 11.45 10.04 -14.79
C HIS A 237 11.28 10.31 -16.29
N THR A 238 12.22 11.06 -16.90
CA THR A 238 12.21 11.40 -18.34
C THR A 238 13.61 11.31 -18.91
N TYR A 239 13.72 11.22 -20.24
CA TYR A 239 15.03 11.14 -20.92
C TYR A 239 15.90 12.37 -20.68
N ASP A 240 15.30 13.56 -20.65
CA ASP A 240 16.01 14.85 -20.52
C ASP A 240 16.02 15.38 -19.08
N GLY A 241 15.29 14.73 -18.15
CA GLY A 241 15.20 15.11 -16.75
C GLY A 241 16.38 14.65 -15.91
N ASN A 242 16.42 15.15 -14.65
CA ASN A 242 17.41 14.75 -13.66
C ASN A 242 16.82 13.97 -12.48
N GLU A 243 15.49 13.92 -12.34
CA GLU A 243 14.82 13.19 -11.29
C GLU A 243 15.03 11.69 -11.49
N LEU A 244 15.66 11.04 -10.50
CA LEU A 244 15.86 9.59 -10.48
C LEU A 244 14.57 8.89 -10.08
N VAL A 245 14.34 7.71 -10.65
CA VAL A 245 13.25 6.83 -10.19
C VAL A 245 13.51 6.37 -8.76
N THR A 246 12.52 6.55 -7.89
CA THR A 246 12.56 6.16 -6.47
C THR A 246 11.47 5.14 -6.16
N SER A 247 11.54 4.50 -5.00
CA SER A 247 10.51 3.54 -4.56
C SER A 247 9.18 4.20 -4.17
N ASN A 248 9.13 5.52 -4.04
CA ASN A 248 7.93 6.27 -3.70
C ASN A 248 7.22 6.86 -4.92
N ASP A 249 7.80 6.71 -6.10
CA ASP A 249 7.21 7.21 -7.33
C ASP A 249 5.96 6.40 -7.69
N ILE A 250 4.99 7.08 -8.25
CA ILE A 250 3.75 6.46 -8.73
C ILE A 250 3.62 6.56 -10.24
N TYR A 251 2.93 5.59 -10.80
CA TYR A 251 2.74 5.43 -12.24
C TYR A 251 1.26 5.34 -12.60
N ASP A 252 0.89 5.83 -13.77
CA ASP A 252 -0.38 5.44 -14.37
C ASP A 252 -0.33 3.94 -14.71
N VAL A 253 -1.16 3.17 -14.04
CA VAL A 253 -1.22 1.71 -14.20
C VAL A 253 -2.17 1.27 -15.31
N ALA A 254 -2.74 2.20 -16.06
CA ALA A 254 -3.59 1.96 -17.22
C ALA A 254 -4.63 0.84 -16.97
N SER A 255 -4.61 -0.23 -17.77
CA SER A 255 -5.56 -1.32 -17.68
C SER A 255 -5.48 -2.17 -16.40
N LEU A 256 -4.40 -2.07 -15.62
CA LEU A 256 -4.38 -2.68 -14.28
C LEU A 256 -5.46 -2.08 -13.36
N THR A 257 -5.93 -0.87 -13.63
CA THR A 257 -7.08 -0.27 -12.95
C THR A 257 -8.30 -1.20 -12.94
N LYS A 258 -8.49 -2.02 -13.98
CA LYS A 258 -9.59 -2.99 -14.07
C LYS A 258 -9.56 -4.00 -12.92
N ILE A 259 -8.37 -4.50 -12.59
CA ILE A 259 -8.17 -5.52 -11.54
C ILE A 259 -7.87 -4.90 -10.19
N LEU A 260 -7.43 -3.65 -10.13
CA LEU A 260 -7.15 -2.96 -8.87
C LEU A 260 -8.37 -2.21 -8.31
N ALA A 261 -9.33 -1.84 -9.15
CA ALA A 261 -10.49 -1.06 -8.73
C ALA A 261 -11.83 -1.76 -8.98
N THR A 262 -12.19 -1.99 -10.25
CA THR A 262 -13.53 -2.50 -10.59
C THR A 262 -13.73 -3.94 -10.13
N LEU A 263 -12.74 -4.81 -10.34
CA LEU A 263 -12.86 -6.23 -10.03
C LEU A 263 -13.00 -6.50 -8.52
N PRO A 264 -12.23 -5.91 -7.61
CA PRO A 264 -12.37 -6.13 -6.17
C PRO A 264 -13.76 -5.78 -5.64
N LEU A 265 -14.30 -4.64 -6.04
CA LEU A 265 -15.67 -4.23 -5.65
C LEU A 265 -16.74 -5.17 -6.22
N LEU A 266 -16.52 -5.70 -7.42
CA LEU A 266 -17.46 -6.68 -7.99
C LEU A 266 -17.37 -8.04 -7.26
N MET A 267 -16.17 -8.44 -6.83
CA MET A 267 -15.97 -9.64 -6.00
C MET A 267 -16.67 -9.49 -4.64
N GLU A 268 -16.58 -8.33 -4.03
CA GLU A 268 -17.30 -8.03 -2.78
C GLU A 268 -18.83 -8.11 -2.96
N LEU A 269 -19.36 -7.56 -4.05
CA LEU A 269 -20.79 -7.65 -4.36
C LEU A 269 -21.23 -9.11 -4.64
N GLU A 270 -20.38 -9.93 -5.21
CA GLU A 270 -20.64 -11.35 -5.44
C GLU A 270 -20.62 -12.12 -4.13
N GLU A 271 -19.64 -11.88 -3.27
CA GLU A 271 -19.54 -12.47 -1.93
C GLU A 271 -20.75 -12.13 -1.06
N GLN A 272 -21.26 -10.91 -1.15
CA GLN A 272 -22.49 -10.45 -0.47
C GLN A 272 -23.78 -11.02 -1.10
N GLY A 273 -23.70 -11.74 -2.21
CA GLY A 273 -24.86 -12.27 -2.93
C GLY A 273 -25.69 -11.23 -3.67
N VAL A 274 -25.19 -10.01 -3.83
CA VAL A 274 -25.86 -8.92 -4.55
C VAL A 274 -25.86 -9.18 -6.06
N VAL A 275 -24.78 -9.73 -6.58
CA VAL A 275 -24.64 -10.12 -7.98
C VAL A 275 -24.22 -11.60 -8.11
N ASN A 276 -24.51 -12.18 -9.27
CA ASN A 276 -24.00 -13.48 -9.67
C ASN A 276 -23.32 -13.35 -11.05
N LEU A 277 -22.28 -14.12 -11.30
CA LEU A 277 -21.53 -14.07 -12.56
C LEU A 277 -22.41 -14.34 -13.81
N ASP A 278 -23.52 -15.06 -13.67
CA ASP A 278 -24.48 -15.34 -14.73
C ASP A 278 -25.60 -14.28 -14.85
N ASP A 279 -25.58 -13.24 -13.99
CA ASP A 279 -26.52 -12.13 -14.09
C ASP A 279 -26.35 -11.38 -15.41
N LYS A 280 -27.51 -11.13 -16.07
CA LYS A 280 -27.56 -10.43 -17.33
C LYS A 280 -27.48 -8.93 -17.15
N LEU A 281 -26.88 -8.26 -18.11
CA LEU A 281 -26.75 -6.79 -18.10
C LEU A 281 -28.11 -6.08 -17.96
N SER A 282 -29.17 -6.63 -18.54
CA SER A 282 -30.54 -6.10 -18.39
C SER A 282 -31.13 -6.20 -16.98
N LYS A 283 -30.56 -7.07 -16.11
CA LYS A 283 -30.87 -7.15 -14.68
C LYS A 283 -30.11 -6.09 -13.89
N LEU A 284 -28.85 -5.91 -14.22
CA LEU A 284 -27.94 -4.99 -13.52
C LEU A 284 -28.31 -3.51 -13.79
N LEU A 285 -28.51 -3.20 -15.06
CA LEU A 285 -28.79 -1.84 -15.54
C LEU A 285 -30.06 -1.84 -16.43
N PRO A 286 -31.20 -1.36 -15.90
CA PRO A 286 -32.48 -1.40 -16.61
C PRO A 286 -32.48 -0.74 -17.99
N GLU A 287 -31.66 0.28 -18.22
CA GLU A 287 -31.49 0.95 -19.49
C GLU A 287 -31.00 0.06 -20.64
N TYR A 288 -30.40 -1.08 -20.31
CA TYR A 288 -29.93 -2.09 -21.29
C TYR A 288 -31.01 -3.09 -21.70
N ARG A 289 -32.25 -3.05 -21.12
CA ARG A 289 -33.31 -4.02 -21.42
C ARG A 289 -33.70 -4.04 -22.91
N ASN A 290 -33.62 -2.88 -23.56
CA ASN A 290 -33.93 -2.73 -24.98
C ASN A 290 -32.68 -2.61 -25.87
N SER A 291 -31.52 -3.03 -25.40
CA SER A 291 -30.26 -3.02 -26.16
C SER A 291 -29.92 -4.38 -26.72
N ASN A 292 -29.03 -4.41 -27.75
CA ASN A 292 -28.45 -5.65 -28.26
C ASN A 292 -27.55 -6.36 -27.22
N LYS A 293 -27.29 -5.74 -26.06
CA LYS A 293 -26.44 -6.21 -24.98
C LYS A 293 -27.22 -6.78 -23.80
N LYS A 294 -28.56 -6.78 -23.83
CA LYS A 294 -29.43 -7.17 -22.72
C LYS A 294 -29.11 -8.54 -22.08
N ASN A 295 -28.64 -9.50 -22.88
CA ASN A 295 -28.36 -10.86 -22.44
C ASN A 295 -26.89 -11.15 -22.14
N ILE A 296 -26.00 -10.17 -22.24
CA ILE A 296 -24.59 -10.33 -21.87
C ILE A 296 -24.50 -10.51 -20.35
N THR A 297 -23.75 -11.50 -19.91
CA THR A 297 -23.55 -11.79 -18.48
C THR A 297 -22.27 -11.11 -17.94
N ILE A 298 -22.18 -10.96 -16.59
CA ILE A 298 -20.96 -10.51 -15.92
C ILE A 298 -19.78 -11.40 -16.33
N LYS A 299 -19.96 -12.70 -16.30
CA LYS A 299 -18.93 -13.68 -16.69
C LYS A 299 -18.39 -13.45 -18.11
N GLN A 300 -19.28 -13.17 -19.06
CA GLN A 300 -18.89 -12.86 -20.43
C GLN A 300 -18.13 -11.54 -20.52
N MET A 301 -18.53 -10.53 -19.74
CA MET A 301 -17.84 -9.23 -19.67
C MET A 301 -16.43 -9.38 -19.12
N LEU A 302 -16.28 -10.01 -17.97
CA LEU A 302 -14.97 -10.20 -17.30
C LEU A 302 -14.01 -11.09 -18.09
N SER A 303 -14.53 -12.11 -18.81
CA SER A 303 -13.72 -12.98 -19.64
C SER A 303 -13.44 -12.47 -21.05
N HIS A 304 -13.95 -11.28 -21.39
CA HIS A 304 -13.86 -10.68 -22.74
C HIS A 304 -14.51 -11.53 -23.86
N TYR A 305 -15.52 -12.32 -23.51
CA TYR A 305 -16.36 -13.08 -24.46
C TYR A 305 -17.73 -12.42 -24.72
N ALA A 306 -17.88 -11.14 -24.41
CA ALA A 306 -19.13 -10.40 -24.53
C ALA A 306 -19.42 -9.89 -25.96
N ARG A 307 -18.57 -10.18 -26.95
CA ARG A 307 -18.69 -9.65 -28.32
C ARG A 307 -18.66 -8.11 -28.41
N LEU A 308 -18.17 -7.45 -27.38
CA LEU A 308 -18.02 -5.99 -27.39
C LEU A 308 -16.83 -5.58 -28.26
N ILE A 309 -16.93 -4.42 -28.90
CA ILE A 309 -15.80 -3.83 -29.62
C ILE A 309 -14.70 -3.44 -28.62
N PRO A 310 -13.42 -3.40 -29.03
CA PRO A 310 -12.29 -3.19 -28.12
C PRO A 310 -12.41 -1.92 -27.28
N TRP A 311 -12.72 -0.80 -27.90
CA TRP A 311 -12.84 0.52 -27.27
C TRP A 311 -13.62 1.50 -28.16
N VAL A 312 -14.02 2.63 -27.57
CA VAL A 312 -14.63 3.77 -28.25
C VAL A 312 -13.80 5.01 -27.90
N PRO A 313 -13.35 5.80 -28.88
CA PRO A 313 -12.56 6.99 -28.62
C PRO A 313 -13.45 8.16 -28.17
N PHE A 314 -14.04 8.06 -26.99
CA PHE A 314 -15.01 9.02 -26.45
C PHE A 314 -14.50 10.46 -26.47
N TYR A 315 -13.20 10.66 -26.21
CA TYR A 315 -12.58 11.97 -26.12
C TYR A 315 -12.54 12.71 -27.46
N VAL A 316 -12.48 11.99 -28.59
CA VAL A 316 -12.35 12.62 -29.92
C VAL A 316 -13.51 13.58 -30.22
N ALA A 317 -14.74 13.21 -29.82
CA ALA A 317 -15.92 14.06 -30.00
C ALA A 317 -15.91 15.32 -29.11
N THR A 318 -15.02 15.36 -28.10
CA THR A 318 -14.88 16.49 -27.18
C THR A 318 -13.79 17.48 -27.59
N LEU A 319 -13.01 17.15 -28.62
CA LEU A 319 -11.95 18.00 -29.14
C LEU A 319 -12.49 18.94 -30.22
N ASP A 320 -11.83 20.04 -30.37
CA ASP A 320 -12.01 20.92 -31.53
C ASP A 320 -11.52 20.19 -32.80
N PRO A 321 -12.33 20.14 -33.88
CA PRO A 321 -12.01 19.34 -35.07
C PRO A 321 -10.77 19.82 -35.83
N VAL A 322 -10.39 21.09 -35.69
CA VAL A 322 -9.26 21.70 -36.39
C VAL A 322 -8.00 21.64 -35.51
N THR A 323 -8.09 22.19 -34.31
CA THR A 323 -6.93 22.34 -33.43
C THR A 323 -6.59 21.09 -32.63
N LYS A 324 -7.50 20.12 -32.55
CA LYS A 324 -7.40 18.89 -31.72
C LYS A 324 -7.24 19.17 -30.22
N LYS A 325 -7.45 20.41 -29.77
CA LYS A 325 -7.43 20.80 -28.39
C LYS A 325 -8.80 20.60 -27.72
N PRO A 326 -8.90 20.51 -26.38
CA PRO A 326 -10.16 20.47 -25.66
C PRO A 326 -11.12 21.58 -26.09
N SER A 327 -12.31 21.21 -26.57
CA SER A 327 -13.29 22.17 -27.07
C SER A 327 -14.02 22.88 -25.93
N ALA A 328 -14.20 24.18 -26.05
CA ALA A 328 -15.01 24.99 -25.12
C ALA A 328 -16.48 24.54 -24.99
N LYS A 329 -17.00 23.73 -25.92
CA LYS A 329 -18.32 23.09 -25.80
C LYS A 329 -18.36 22.07 -24.65
N TYR A 330 -17.24 21.38 -24.37
CA TYR A 330 -17.16 20.27 -23.42
C TYR A 330 -16.31 20.55 -22.20
N TYR A 331 -15.40 21.55 -22.26
CA TYR A 331 -14.45 21.82 -21.20
C TYR A 331 -14.46 23.27 -20.73
N ARG A 332 -14.07 23.49 -19.47
CA ARG A 332 -13.79 24.80 -18.85
C ARG A 332 -12.58 24.69 -17.92
N ASN A 333 -11.88 25.82 -17.77
CA ASN A 333 -10.75 25.90 -16.86
C ASN A 333 -11.18 26.23 -15.41
N VAL A 334 -12.47 26.52 -15.21
CA VAL A 334 -13.03 26.83 -13.90
C VAL A 334 -14.18 25.86 -13.63
N ARG A 335 -14.19 25.30 -12.43
CA ARG A 335 -15.24 24.40 -11.95
C ARG A 335 -16.58 25.13 -11.83
N SER A 336 -17.65 24.47 -12.24
CA SER A 336 -19.03 24.96 -12.07
C SER A 336 -19.99 23.78 -12.00
N ASN A 337 -21.26 24.00 -11.65
CA ASN A 337 -22.26 22.93 -11.58
C ASN A 337 -22.39 22.12 -12.88
N LYS A 338 -22.16 22.74 -14.03
CA LYS A 338 -22.22 22.09 -15.34
C LYS A 338 -20.91 21.47 -15.78
N PHE A 339 -19.78 21.96 -15.29
CA PHE A 339 -18.44 21.51 -15.62
C PHE A 339 -17.75 21.16 -14.30
N ASN A 340 -18.02 19.97 -13.77
CA ASN A 340 -17.59 19.56 -12.44
C ASN A 340 -16.69 18.29 -12.43
N ILE A 341 -16.52 17.65 -13.58
CA ILE A 341 -15.67 16.48 -13.71
C ILE A 341 -14.26 16.95 -14.05
N GLU A 342 -13.38 16.91 -13.07
CA GLU A 342 -11.98 17.24 -13.29
C GLU A 342 -11.28 16.11 -14.06
N VAL A 343 -10.68 16.44 -15.20
CA VAL A 343 -9.97 15.49 -16.06
C VAL A 343 -8.45 15.66 -15.95
N VAL A 344 -8.03 16.86 -15.61
CA VAL A 344 -6.66 17.23 -15.27
C VAL A 344 -6.74 18.57 -14.52
N ASN A 345 -5.68 18.94 -13.82
CA ASN A 345 -5.62 20.19 -13.05
C ASN A 345 -6.14 21.40 -13.87
N ASN A 346 -7.13 22.09 -13.33
CA ASN A 346 -7.80 23.24 -13.97
C ASN A 346 -8.44 22.95 -15.35
N LEU A 347 -8.89 21.71 -15.60
CA LEU A 347 -9.66 21.37 -16.78
C LEU A 347 -10.85 20.49 -16.40
N TYR A 348 -12.06 21.01 -16.55
CA TYR A 348 -13.31 20.37 -16.13
C TYR A 348 -14.19 20.02 -17.32
N LEU A 349 -14.55 18.74 -17.42
CA LEU A 349 -15.48 18.22 -18.41
C LEU A 349 -16.93 18.45 -17.95
N ARG A 350 -17.83 18.61 -18.89
CA ARG A 350 -19.28 18.66 -18.64
C ARG A 350 -19.77 17.39 -17.95
N SER A 351 -20.56 17.55 -16.89
CA SER A 351 -21.11 16.44 -16.09
C SER A 351 -21.97 15.46 -16.90
N ASP A 352 -22.79 15.97 -17.86
CA ASP A 352 -23.67 15.17 -18.70
C ASP A 352 -22.93 14.34 -19.77
N TYR A 353 -21.63 14.52 -19.93
CA TYR A 353 -20.86 13.75 -20.90
C TYR A 353 -20.69 12.29 -20.50
N GLN A 354 -20.76 11.97 -19.24
CA GLN A 354 -20.76 10.58 -18.75
C GLN A 354 -21.96 9.80 -19.31
N ASP A 355 -23.14 10.42 -19.38
CA ASP A 355 -24.32 9.79 -19.99
C ASP A 355 -24.13 9.55 -21.49
N SER A 356 -23.46 10.48 -22.17
CA SER A 356 -23.10 10.33 -23.59
C SER A 356 -22.17 9.15 -23.82
N ILE A 357 -21.19 8.90 -22.90
CA ILE A 357 -20.32 7.73 -22.95
C ILE A 357 -21.14 6.45 -22.80
N GLN A 358 -22.02 6.38 -21.81
CA GLN A 358 -22.87 5.21 -21.58
C GLN A 358 -23.80 4.93 -22.75
N LEU A 359 -24.37 5.98 -23.38
CA LEU A 359 -25.18 5.83 -24.56
C LEU A 359 -24.42 5.29 -25.76
N GLN A 360 -23.20 5.80 -26.01
CA GLN A 360 -22.34 5.30 -27.10
C GLN A 360 -21.97 3.82 -26.88
N ILE A 361 -21.73 3.40 -25.65
CA ILE A 361 -21.48 1.98 -25.33
C ILE A 361 -22.73 1.15 -25.59
N LYS A 362 -23.90 1.59 -25.09
CA LYS A 362 -25.17 0.89 -25.25
C LYS A 362 -25.53 0.69 -26.72
N ASP A 363 -25.34 1.70 -27.57
CA ASP A 363 -25.71 1.70 -28.98
C ASP A 363 -24.63 1.08 -29.88
N SER A 364 -23.44 0.81 -29.36
CA SER A 364 -22.37 0.19 -30.13
C SER A 364 -22.77 -1.19 -30.68
N LYS A 365 -22.26 -1.53 -31.87
CA LYS A 365 -22.51 -2.84 -32.50
C LYS A 365 -21.79 -3.94 -31.77
N LEU A 366 -22.39 -5.12 -31.70
CA LEU A 366 -21.71 -6.34 -31.26
C LEU A 366 -20.91 -6.93 -32.42
N LEU A 367 -19.76 -7.52 -32.09
CA LEU A 367 -18.97 -8.32 -33.04
C LEU A 367 -19.78 -9.54 -33.49
N SER A 368 -19.62 -9.93 -34.76
CA SER A 368 -20.40 -11.03 -35.37
C SER A 368 -20.08 -12.38 -34.73
N ARG A 369 -18.82 -12.63 -34.36
CA ARG A 369 -18.36 -13.93 -33.83
C ARG A 369 -18.23 -13.89 -32.31
N LEU A 370 -18.68 -14.96 -31.63
CA LEU A 370 -18.41 -15.22 -30.24
C LEU A 370 -16.97 -15.79 -30.12
N ARG A 371 -16.04 -14.94 -29.66
CA ARG A 371 -14.64 -15.30 -29.41
C ARG A 371 -14.06 -14.36 -28.37
N TYR A 372 -12.93 -14.72 -27.81
CA TYR A 372 -12.15 -13.79 -26.99
C TYR A 372 -11.81 -12.55 -27.80
N LYS A 373 -12.17 -11.40 -27.26
CA LYS A 373 -11.78 -10.09 -27.78
C LYS A 373 -11.70 -9.11 -26.61
N TYR A 374 -10.48 -8.74 -26.27
CA TYR A 374 -10.25 -7.73 -25.23
C TYR A 374 -11.05 -6.47 -25.51
N SER A 375 -11.72 -5.95 -24.48
CA SER A 375 -12.56 -4.75 -24.57
C SER A 375 -12.50 -3.99 -23.25
N ASP A 376 -12.42 -2.66 -23.33
CA ASP A 376 -12.53 -1.76 -22.19
C ASP A 376 -13.99 -1.52 -21.77
N LEU A 377 -14.94 -1.71 -22.69
CA LEU A 377 -16.35 -1.34 -22.49
C LEU A 377 -17.02 -2.02 -21.29
N PRO A 378 -16.73 -3.31 -20.97
CA PRO A 378 -17.27 -3.94 -19.76
C PRO A 378 -17.01 -3.15 -18.49
N TYR A 379 -15.83 -2.57 -18.37
CA TYR A 379 -15.42 -1.89 -17.14
C TYR A 379 -16.06 -0.52 -16.97
N TYR A 380 -16.42 0.19 -18.06
CA TYR A 380 -17.28 1.36 -18.00
C TYR A 380 -18.70 1.00 -17.54
N ILE A 381 -19.23 -0.12 -18.03
CA ILE A 381 -20.57 -0.62 -17.66
C ILE A 381 -20.60 -1.03 -16.19
N LEU A 382 -19.61 -1.84 -15.77
CA LEU A 382 -19.52 -2.33 -14.39
C LEU A 382 -19.25 -1.20 -13.41
N LYS A 383 -18.40 -0.21 -13.76
CA LYS A 383 -18.24 1.02 -12.98
C LYS A 383 -19.58 1.69 -12.72
N LYS A 384 -20.36 1.93 -13.78
CA LYS A 384 -21.69 2.56 -13.63
C LYS A 384 -22.59 1.75 -12.69
N TYR A 385 -22.61 0.43 -12.82
CA TYR A 385 -23.40 -0.44 -11.94
C TYR A 385 -22.98 -0.31 -10.49
N ILE A 386 -21.69 -0.41 -10.20
CA ILE A 386 -21.11 -0.31 -8.86
C ILE A 386 -21.44 1.05 -8.23
N GLU A 387 -21.17 2.15 -8.93
CA GLU A 387 -21.47 3.51 -8.46
C GLU A 387 -22.98 3.75 -8.25
N THR A 388 -23.82 3.15 -9.07
CA THR A 388 -25.29 3.22 -8.90
C THR A 388 -25.73 2.45 -7.66
N HIS A 389 -25.13 1.29 -7.41
CA HIS A 389 -25.45 0.44 -6.25
C HIS A 389 -25.06 1.10 -4.93
N TYR A 390 -23.83 1.59 -4.84
CA TYR A 390 -23.30 2.19 -3.62
C TYR A 390 -23.63 3.68 -3.44
N HIS A 391 -24.17 4.35 -4.48
CA HIS A 391 -24.40 5.80 -4.51
C HIS A 391 -23.12 6.61 -4.20
N LYS A 392 -21.96 6.10 -4.62
CA LYS A 392 -20.64 6.67 -4.34
C LYS A 392 -19.68 6.44 -5.53
N GLY A 393 -18.72 7.34 -5.70
CA GLY A 393 -17.71 7.22 -6.76
C GLY A 393 -16.80 6.00 -6.59
N LEU A 394 -16.38 5.40 -7.71
CA LEU A 394 -15.50 4.24 -7.73
C LEU A 394 -14.15 4.51 -7.02
N ASP A 395 -13.62 5.71 -7.18
CA ASP A 395 -12.38 6.18 -6.55
C ASP A 395 -12.47 6.23 -5.02
N GLU A 396 -13.59 6.71 -4.49
CA GLU A 396 -13.85 6.70 -3.06
C GLU A 396 -14.09 5.28 -2.51
N LEU A 397 -14.87 4.47 -3.26
CA LEU A 397 -15.18 3.10 -2.85
C LEU A 397 -13.93 2.24 -2.69
N VAL A 398 -13.02 2.26 -3.67
CA VAL A 398 -11.80 1.43 -3.56
C VAL A 398 -10.85 1.95 -2.49
N GLN A 399 -10.83 3.24 -2.24
CA GLN A 399 -10.06 3.82 -1.15
C GLN A 399 -10.54 3.27 0.19
N ASP A 400 -11.85 3.36 0.46
CA ASP A 400 -12.44 2.98 1.74
C ASP A 400 -12.48 1.46 1.96
N HIS A 401 -12.83 0.69 0.92
CA HIS A 401 -13.04 -0.75 1.06
C HIS A 401 -11.71 -1.55 1.03
N PHE A 402 -10.69 -1.04 0.32
CA PHE A 402 -9.48 -1.83 0.08
C PHE A 402 -8.18 -1.07 0.40
N TYR A 403 -7.94 0.10 -0.22
CA TYR A 403 -6.59 0.66 -0.21
C TYR A 403 -6.15 1.11 1.18
N GLU A 404 -7.04 1.73 1.96
CA GLU A 404 -6.71 2.17 3.33
C GLU A 404 -6.45 0.98 4.26
N SER A 405 -7.31 -0.03 4.24
CA SER A 405 -7.17 -1.20 5.09
C SER A 405 -5.93 -2.04 4.75
N LEU A 406 -5.52 -2.03 3.48
CA LEU A 406 -4.30 -2.69 3.00
C LEU A 406 -3.03 -1.86 3.25
N GLY A 407 -3.16 -0.59 3.66
CA GLY A 407 -2.03 0.33 3.77
C GLY A 407 -1.45 0.75 2.40
N ALA A 408 -2.22 0.62 1.31
CA ALA A 408 -1.80 0.94 -0.04
C ALA A 408 -1.89 2.46 -0.32
N ASN A 409 -1.17 3.25 0.46
CA ASN A 409 -1.26 4.70 0.51
C ASN A 409 -0.81 5.42 -0.77
N LEU A 410 -0.07 4.73 -1.64
CA LEU A 410 0.40 5.23 -2.94
C LEU A 410 -0.46 4.73 -4.10
N THR A 411 -1.57 4.01 -3.84
CA THR A 411 -2.54 3.57 -4.83
C THR A 411 -3.78 4.44 -4.74
N MET A 412 -4.07 5.22 -5.77
CA MET A 412 -5.17 6.19 -5.74
C MET A 412 -5.62 6.61 -7.13
N TYR A 413 -6.80 7.19 -7.20
CA TYR A 413 -7.24 8.00 -8.32
C TYR A 413 -6.81 9.46 -8.14
N ASN A 414 -6.64 10.19 -9.24
CA ASN A 414 -6.37 11.63 -9.24
C ASN A 414 -5.22 12.03 -8.29
N PRO A 415 -4.01 11.48 -8.47
CA PRO A 415 -2.91 11.67 -7.52
C PRO A 415 -2.52 13.14 -7.31
N TYR A 416 -2.74 14.02 -8.29
CA TYR A 416 -2.46 15.46 -8.17
C TYR A 416 -3.17 16.17 -7.02
N HIS A 417 -4.25 15.58 -6.47
CA HIS A 417 -4.93 16.13 -5.29
C HIS A 417 -4.24 15.78 -3.96
N LYS A 418 -3.37 14.77 -3.97
CA LYS A 418 -2.77 14.21 -2.76
C LYS A 418 -1.24 14.24 -2.75
N MET A 419 -0.61 14.38 -3.91
CA MET A 419 0.84 14.25 -4.09
C MET A 419 1.43 15.39 -4.91
N SER A 420 2.72 15.60 -4.73
CA SER A 420 3.50 16.49 -5.61
C SER A 420 3.60 15.89 -7.01
N GLY A 421 3.50 16.73 -8.03
CA GLY A 421 3.72 16.28 -9.42
C GLY A 421 5.12 15.70 -9.67
N LYS A 422 6.08 15.95 -8.76
CA LYS A 422 7.44 15.38 -8.84
C LYS A 422 7.48 13.87 -8.57
N ASP A 423 6.53 13.37 -7.77
CA ASP A 423 6.46 11.96 -7.40
C ASP A 423 5.61 11.14 -8.40
N ILE A 424 5.08 11.80 -9.45
CA ILE A 424 4.25 11.19 -10.48
C ILE A 424 5.09 11.07 -11.75
N VAL A 425 5.45 9.83 -12.11
CA VAL A 425 6.25 9.58 -13.32
C VAL A 425 5.37 9.82 -14.55
N PRO A 426 5.80 10.70 -15.49
CA PRO A 426 5.03 10.96 -16.68
C PRO A 426 5.05 9.76 -17.63
N THR A 427 3.96 9.61 -18.38
CA THR A 427 3.94 8.69 -19.53
C THR A 427 4.71 9.34 -20.68
N GLU A 428 5.79 8.73 -21.11
CA GLU A 428 6.56 9.19 -22.26
C GLU A 428 5.85 8.84 -23.58
N ILE A 429 6.04 9.73 -24.58
CA ILE A 429 5.46 9.58 -25.93
C ILE A 429 6.57 9.21 -26.91
#